data_d0508b70cacdc1dc6738cd5d8913fcdb
#
_entry.id   d0508b70cacdc1dc6738cd5d8913fcdb
#
_cell.length_a   1.000
_cell.length_b   1.000
_cell.length_c   1.000
_cell.angle_alpha   90.00
_cell.angle_beta   90.00
_cell.angle_gamma   90.00
#
_symmetry.space_group_name_H-M   'P 1'
#
loop_
_entity.id
_entity.type
_entity.pdbx_description
1 polymer ?
#
loop_
_entity_poly.entity_id
_entity_poly.type
_entity_poly.pdbx_seq_one_letter_code
_entity_poly.pdbx_strand_id
1 'polypeptide(L)'
;MPIIKSAKKAARQSVKRRNKNQEIKKVIRNALKEFRNNPSAETMTKVQSEYDKAVKKGLLKKNTASRRKAKLAKFAKENDVKLAGAKKVAAKAAEKPAAKKPATKKAPAKKAAAKKEA
;
A
#
# COMPACT_ATOMS: atom_id res chain seq x y z
N MET A 1 27.61 9.52 23.08
CA MET A 1 27.90 8.07 23.19
C MET A 1 26.97 7.44 24.20
N PRO A 2 26.28 6.35 23.87
CA PRO A 2 25.41 5.66 24.83
C PRO A 2 26.26 4.98 25.92
N ILE A 3 26.01 5.31 27.17
CA ILE A 3 26.79 4.82 28.33
C ILE A 3 26.23 3.50 28.85
N ILE A 4 24.90 3.40 28.95
CA ILE A 4 24.19 2.23 29.53
C ILE A 4 24.18 1.05 28.55
N LYS A 5 24.28 -0.18 29.04
CA LYS A 5 24.28 -1.41 28.21
C LYS A 5 23.06 -1.51 27.29
N SER A 6 21.86 -1.19 27.80
CA SER A 6 20.61 -1.15 27.02
C SER A 6 20.67 -0.14 25.86
N ALA A 7 21.17 1.04 26.11
CA ALA A 7 21.34 2.07 25.09
C ALA A 7 22.37 1.66 24.02
N LYS A 8 23.47 1.01 24.40
CA LYS A 8 24.43 0.43 23.43
C LYS A 8 23.79 -0.62 22.55
N LYS A 9 22.94 -1.50 23.11
CA LYS A 9 22.19 -2.50 22.34
C LYS A 9 21.19 -1.83 21.38
N ALA A 10 20.45 -0.84 21.85
CA ALA A 10 19.50 -0.08 21.03
C ALA A 10 20.21 0.64 19.87
N ALA A 11 21.33 1.27 20.12
CA ALA A 11 22.13 1.92 19.06
C ALA A 11 22.59 0.94 17.98
N ARG A 12 23.13 -0.23 18.37
CA ARG A 12 23.52 -1.28 17.41
C ARG A 12 22.31 -1.79 16.58
N GLN A 13 21.17 -1.99 17.22
CA GLN A 13 19.96 -2.40 16.52
C GLN A 13 19.44 -1.32 15.56
N SER A 14 19.50 -0.06 15.94
CA SER A 14 19.13 1.08 15.13
C SER A 14 19.95 1.14 13.83
N VAL A 15 21.27 0.98 13.93
CA VAL A 15 22.15 0.93 12.76
C VAL A 15 21.79 -0.25 11.84
N LYS A 16 21.58 -1.46 12.41
CA LYS A 16 21.16 -2.63 11.62
C LYS A 16 19.84 -2.39 10.88
N ARG A 17 18.84 -1.81 11.56
CA ARG A 17 17.54 -1.46 10.95
C ARG A 17 17.70 -0.41 9.85
N ARG A 18 18.52 0.62 10.09
CA ARG A 18 18.83 1.67 9.11
C ARG A 18 19.43 1.08 7.84
N ASN A 19 20.43 0.22 7.96
CA ASN A 19 21.08 -0.40 6.81
C ASN A 19 20.10 -1.25 6.00
N LYS A 20 19.33 -2.13 6.65
CA LYS A 20 18.27 -2.91 5.99
C LYS A 20 17.24 -2.03 5.27
N ASN A 21 16.84 -0.92 5.88
CA ASN A 21 15.90 0.01 5.25
C ASN A 21 16.52 0.75 4.05
N GLN A 22 17.81 1.07 4.11
CA GLN A 22 18.53 1.68 2.99
C GLN A 22 18.67 0.70 1.81
N GLU A 23 18.98 -0.57 2.07
CA GLU A 23 19.04 -1.62 1.06
C GLU A 23 17.70 -1.75 0.31
N ILE A 24 16.60 -1.86 1.03
CA ILE A 24 15.26 -1.94 0.41
C ILE A 24 14.97 -0.71 -0.45
N LYS A 25 15.28 0.49 0.05
CA LYS A 25 15.11 1.73 -0.72
C LYS A 25 15.98 1.74 -1.99
N LYS A 26 17.20 1.22 -1.90
CA LYS A 26 18.14 1.11 -3.04
C LYS A 26 17.58 0.14 -4.10
N VAL A 27 17.10 -1.03 -3.69
CA VAL A 27 16.50 -2.01 -4.60
C VAL A 27 15.30 -1.42 -5.32
N ILE A 28 14.38 -0.74 -4.61
CA ILE A 28 13.22 -0.08 -5.23
C ILE A 28 13.67 0.98 -6.25
N ARG A 29 14.68 1.79 -5.91
CA ARG A 29 15.20 2.82 -6.84
C ARG A 29 15.80 2.21 -8.10
N ASN A 30 16.55 1.13 -7.95
CA ASN A 30 17.15 0.43 -9.08
C ASN A 30 16.08 -0.19 -9.98
N ALA A 31 15.12 -0.90 -9.41
CA ALA A 31 14.01 -1.46 -10.16
C ALA A 31 13.20 -0.39 -10.90
N LEU A 32 13.00 0.80 -10.28
CA LEU A 32 12.35 1.94 -10.93
C LEU A 32 13.16 2.50 -12.10
N LYS A 33 14.48 2.56 -11.98
CA LYS A 33 15.36 2.98 -13.08
C LYS A 33 15.31 1.99 -14.23
N GLU A 34 15.40 0.69 -13.94
CA GLU A 34 15.29 -0.36 -14.94
C GLU A 34 13.96 -0.27 -15.70
N PHE A 35 12.86 -0.09 -14.98
CA PHE A 35 11.53 0.06 -15.59
C PHE A 35 11.40 1.32 -16.46
N ARG A 36 12.05 2.42 -16.10
CA ARG A 36 12.02 3.65 -16.91
C ARG A 36 12.87 3.52 -18.18
N ASN A 37 14.00 2.83 -18.08
CA ASN A 37 14.90 2.61 -19.21
C ASN A 37 14.33 1.56 -20.18
N ASN A 38 13.77 0.49 -19.65
CA ASN A 38 13.19 -0.62 -20.40
C ASN A 38 11.78 -0.93 -19.89
N PRO A 39 10.75 -0.22 -20.33
CA PRO A 39 9.38 -0.47 -19.89
C PRO A 39 8.88 -1.80 -20.47
N SER A 40 8.88 -2.85 -19.65
CA SER A 40 8.38 -4.18 -19.98
C SER A 40 7.45 -4.70 -18.89
N ALA A 41 6.65 -5.73 -19.21
CA ALA A 41 5.78 -6.37 -18.22
C ALA A 41 6.57 -7.00 -17.06
N GLU A 42 7.74 -7.56 -17.36
CA GLU A 42 8.62 -8.17 -16.36
C GLU A 42 9.21 -7.13 -15.39
N THR A 43 9.76 -6.04 -15.94
CA THR A 43 10.32 -4.95 -15.10
C THR A 43 9.24 -4.30 -14.25
N MET A 44 8.03 -4.15 -14.76
CA MET A 44 6.90 -3.65 -13.97
C MET A 44 6.53 -4.59 -12.82
N THR A 45 6.48 -5.90 -13.08
CA THR A 45 6.19 -6.90 -12.05
C THR A 45 7.25 -6.89 -10.95
N LYS A 46 8.54 -6.76 -11.32
CA LYS A 46 9.64 -6.59 -10.37
C LYS A 46 9.41 -5.38 -9.46
N VAL A 47 9.13 -4.21 -10.02
CA VAL A 47 8.87 -2.99 -9.23
C VAL A 47 7.67 -3.16 -8.31
N GLN A 48 6.58 -3.77 -8.79
CA GLN A 48 5.40 -4.00 -7.96
C GLN A 48 5.70 -4.93 -6.78
N SER A 49 6.46 -6.00 -7.01
CA SER A 49 6.87 -6.93 -5.95
C SER A 49 7.75 -6.27 -4.90
N GLU A 50 8.68 -5.40 -5.30
CA GLU A 50 9.53 -4.67 -4.35
C GLU A 50 8.73 -3.67 -3.50
N TYR A 51 7.71 -3.01 -4.08
CA TYR A 51 6.79 -2.19 -3.27
C TYR A 51 6.00 -3.04 -2.26
N ASP A 52 5.54 -4.23 -2.63
CA ASP A 52 4.81 -5.11 -1.72
C ASP A 52 5.71 -5.63 -0.59
N LYS A 53 6.95 -5.99 -0.91
CA LYS A 53 7.95 -6.35 0.09
C LYS A 53 8.23 -5.20 1.06
N ALA A 54 8.32 -3.97 0.56
CA ALA A 54 8.52 -2.78 1.40
C ALA A 54 7.32 -2.48 2.31
N VAL A 55 6.10 -2.72 1.83
CA VAL A 55 4.88 -2.62 2.66
C VAL A 55 4.88 -3.70 3.73
N LYS A 56 5.19 -4.96 3.38
CA LYS A 56 5.26 -6.08 4.33
C LYS A 56 6.29 -5.83 5.44
N LYS A 57 7.41 -5.18 5.12
CA LYS A 57 8.45 -4.81 6.08
C LYS A 57 8.14 -3.51 6.85
N GLY A 58 6.99 -2.89 6.64
CA GLY A 58 6.58 -1.66 7.32
C GLY A 58 7.31 -0.39 6.89
N LEU A 59 8.10 -0.44 5.80
CA LEU A 59 8.84 0.72 5.30
C LEU A 59 7.95 1.73 4.57
N LEU A 60 6.88 1.24 3.96
CA LEU A 60 5.88 2.02 3.22
C LEU A 60 4.47 1.72 3.70
N LYS A 61 3.64 2.75 3.80
CA LYS A 61 2.20 2.59 4.05
C LYS A 61 1.50 2.00 2.81
N LYS A 62 0.52 1.12 3.00
CA LYS A 62 -0.25 0.47 1.94
C LYS A 62 -0.80 1.47 0.90
N ASN A 63 -1.41 2.54 1.36
CA ASN A 63 -1.97 3.58 0.48
C ASN A 63 -0.90 4.29 -0.35
N THR A 64 0.29 4.51 0.20
CA THR A 64 1.41 5.11 -0.53
C THR A 64 1.91 4.18 -1.62
N ALA A 65 2.03 2.89 -1.33
CA ALA A 65 2.42 1.88 -2.32
C ALA A 65 1.37 1.78 -3.45
N SER A 66 0.08 1.73 -3.12
CA SER A 66 -1.01 1.69 -4.11
C SER A 66 -0.98 2.91 -5.03
N ARG A 67 -0.80 4.11 -4.49
CA ARG A 67 -0.68 5.34 -5.28
C ARG A 67 0.54 5.33 -6.20
N ARG A 68 1.68 4.82 -5.73
CA ARG A 68 2.90 4.69 -6.56
C ARG A 68 2.72 3.66 -7.66
N LYS A 69 2.11 2.50 -7.37
CA LYS A 69 1.77 1.47 -8.36
C LYS A 69 0.81 2.01 -9.43
N ALA A 70 -0.18 2.82 -9.05
CA ALA A 70 -1.08 3.45 -10.01
C ALA A 70 -0.35 4.40 -10.98
N LYS A 71 0.63 5.18 -10.49
CA LYS A 71 1.48 6.01 -11.37
C LYS A 71 2.31 5.17 -12.33
N LEU A 72 2.86 4.06 -11.89
CA LEU A 72 3.60 3.14 -12.75
C LEU A 72 2.70 2.49 -13.80
N ALA A 73 1.47 2.13 -13.44
CA ALA A 73 0.51 1.59 -14.38
C ALA A 73 0.10 2.61 -15.47
N LYS A 74 0.01 3.89 -15.13
CA LYS A 74 -0.21 4.96 -16.12
C LYS A 74 0.97 5.07 -17.08
N PHE A 75 2.19 5.12 -16.55
CA PHE A 75 3.40 5.17 -17.35
C PHE A 75 3.56 3.93 -18.25
N ALA A 76 3.21 2.75 -17.77
CA ALA A 76 3.21 1.52 -18.55
C ALA A 76 2.21 1.58 -19.71
N LYS A 77 1.04 2.19 -19.51
CA LYS A 77 0.04 2.39 -20.57
C LYS A 77 0.52 3.38 -21.62
N GLU A 78 1.19 4.45 -21.23
CA GLU A 78 1.77 5.45 -22.13
C GLU A 78 2.86 4.86 -23.03
N ASN A 79 3.55 3.80 -22.56
CA ASN A 79 4.61 3.10 -23.30
C ASN A 79 4.12 1.76 -23.92
N ASP A 80 2.82 1.58 -24.10
CA ASP A 80 2.19 0.38 -24.70
C ASP A 80 2.64 -0.97 -24.11
N VAL A 81 3.03 -0.98 -22.84
CA VAL A 81 3.42 -2.20 -22.13
C VAL A 81 2.20 -3.08 -21.88
N LYS A 82 2.09 -4.18 -22.61
CA LYS A 82 1.02 -5.17 -22.39
C LYS A 82 1.18 -5.84 -21.03
N LEU A 83 0.40 -5.37 -20.05
CA LEU A 83 0.37 -5.95 -18.72
C LEU A 83 -0.36 -7.30 -18.75
N ALA A 84 0.32 -8.36 -18.35
CA ALA A 84 -0.22 -9.73 -18.32
C ALA A 84 -1.48 -9.92 -17.44
N GLY A 85 -1.93 -8.91 -16.72
CA GLY A 85 -3.10 -8.94 -15.85
C GLY A 85 -4.36 -8.23 -16.38
N ALA A 86 -4.28 -7.54 -17.52
CA ALA A 86 -5.40 -6.72 -18.02
C ALA A 86 -6.61 -7.56 -18.48
N LYS A 87 -6.40 -8.82 -18.88
CA LYS A 87 -7.48 -9.72 -19.32
C LYS A 87 -8.38 -10.22 -18.17
N LYS A 88 -7.89 -10.33 -16.93
CA LYS A 88 -8.70 -10.83 -15.80
C LYS A 88 -9.58 -9.78 -15.15
N VAL A 89 -9.26 -8.50 -15.29
CA VAL A 89 -10.06 -7.42 -14.65
C VAL A 89 -11.21 -6.98 -15.55
N ALA A 90 -11.04 -7.03 -16.86
CA ALA A 90 -12.12 -6.72 -17.81
C ALA A 90 -13.25 -7.77 -17.79
N ALA A 91 -12.90 -9.06 -17.60
CA ALA A 91 -13.90 -10.13 -17.49
C ALA A 91 -14.68 -10.09 -16.15
N LYS A 92 -14.09 -9.53 -15.09
CA LYS A 92 -14.76 -9.43 -13.78
C LYS A 92 -15.56 -8.14 -13.59
N ALA A 93 -15.37 -7.16 -14.44
CA ALA A 93 -16.15 -5.92 -14.44
C ALA A 93 -17.50 -6.04 -15.18
N ALA A 94 -17.63 -7.05 -16.06
CA ALA A 94 -18.87 -7.32 -16.80
C ALA A 94 -19.89 -8.14 -16.01
N GLU A 95 -19.53 -8.70 -14.84
CA GLU A 95 -20.38 -9.54 -14.02
C GLU A 95 -20.63 -8.97 -12.62
N LYS A 96 -21.20 -7.77 -12.58
CA LYS A 96 -21.72 -7.21 -11.35
C LYS A 96 -23.16 -6.76 -11.59
N PRO A 97 -24.16 -7.60 -11.25
CA PRO A 97 -25.54 -7.14 -11.23
C PRO A 97 -25.71 -6.11 -10.11
N ALA A 98 -26.43 -5.06 -10.44
CA ALA A 98 -26.84 -4.02 -9.54
C ALA A 98 -27.58 -4.60 -8.33
N ALA A 99 -27.01 -4.50 -7.15
CA ALA A 99 -27.71 -4.77 -5.90
C ALA A 99 -27.91 -3.45 -5.15
N LYS A 100 -29.20 -3.15 -5.04
CA LYS A 100 -29.84 -2.03 -4.39
C LYS A 100 -29.31 -1.79 -2.98
N LYS A 101 -29.09 -0.52 -2.65
CA LYS A 101 -29.00 -0.02 -1.28
C LYS A 101 -30.35 -0.18 -0.59
N PRO A 102 -30.47 -0.71 0.61
CA PRO A 102 -31.55 -0.34 1.50
C PRO A 102 -31.11 0.79 2.42
N ALA A 103 -31.83 1.88 2.31
CA ALA A 103 -31.82 2.93 3.30
C ALA A 103 -32.54 2.43 4.55
N THR A 104 -31.87 2.46 5.69
CA THR A 104 -32.55 2.40 6.97
C THR A 104 -32.17 3.62 7.79
N LYS A 105 -33.09 4.57 7.77
CA LYS A 105 -33.24 5.58 8.80
C LYS A 105 -33.45 4.90 10.14
N LYS A 106 -32.66 5.24 11.14
CA LYS A 106 -33.00 4.99 12.53
C LYS A 106 -32.95 6.31 13.27
N ALA A 107 -34.15 6.77 13.65
CA ALA A 107 -34.38 7.92 14.47
C ALA A 107 -33.93 7.68 15.91
N PRO A 108 -33.51 8.71 16.65
CA PRO A 108 -33.15 8.56 18.06
C PRO A 108 -34.37 8.56 18.94
N ALA A 109 -34.50 7.54 19.77
CA ALA A 109 -35.50 7.49 20.81
C ALA A 109 -35.13 8.40 21.95
N LYS A 110 -35.98 9.37 22.18
CA LYS A 110 -36.03 10.32 23.28
C LYS A 110 -36.44 9.57 24.55
N LYS A 111 -35.58 9.54 25.55
CA LYS A 111 -35.96 9.03 26.85
C LYS A 111 -36.33 10.18 27.76
N ALA A 112 -37.60 10.23 28.07
CA ALA A 112 -38.20 11.20 29.00
C ALA A 112 -37.77 10.89 30.43
N ALA A 113 -37.52 11.98 31.14
CA ALA A 113 -37.35 11.99 32.58
C ALA A 113 -38.65 11.68 33.30
N ALA A 114 -38.58 10.80 34.27
CA ALA A 114 -39.65 10.69 35.26
C ALA A 114 -39.08 11.17 36.59
N LYS A 115 -39.58 12.30 36.98
CA LYS A 115 -39.54 12.89 38.31
C LYS A 115 -40.51 12.10 39.18
N LYS A 116 -40.12 11.71 40.36
CA LYS A 116 -41.07 11.41 41.43
C LYS A 116 -40.52 11.85 42.78
N GLU A 117 -41.22 12.81 43.28
CA GLU A 117 -41.23 13.20 44.69
C GLU A 117 -41.91 12.12 45.51
N ALA A 118 -41.41 11.92 46.68
CA ALA A 118 -42.08 11.91 47.99
C ALA A 118 -41.09 11.57 49.05
#